data_9fb9832dd4570d788616ad30caadcf38
#
_entry.id   9fb9832dd4570d788616ad30caadcf38
#
_cell.length_a   1.000
_cell.length_b   1.000
_cell.length_c   1.000
_cell.angle_alpha   90.00
_cell.angle_beta   90.00
_cell.angle_gamma   90.00
#
_symmetry.space_group_name_H-M   'P 1'
#
loop_
_entity.id
_entity.type
_entity.pdbx_description
1 polymer ?
#
loop_
_entity_poly.entity_id
_entity_poly.type
_entity_poly.pdbx_seq_one_letter_code
_entity_poly.pdbx_strand_id
1 'polypeptide(L)'
;DFLRTVFAMEVIEMDQIIAEREEMSISDIFETYGEEYFRDLETDLIKEIGNMEPMVVSCGGGTVLREENVALMKAAGRIVLLTAEPETVFDRVKGSADRPVLNGNMNLSYIKELMEARRPRYEAAADAAVATDGRTAEEICEEILEQRKEGSHGAR
;
A
#
# COMPACT_ATOMS: atom_id res chain seq x y z
N ASP A 1 0.59 -0.24 -12.92
CA ASP A 1 -0.01 0.02 -14.22
C ASP A 1 -0.40 -1.20 -15.05
N PHE A 2 0.14 -2.37 -14.72
CA PHE A 2 -0.20 -3.61 -15.44
C PHE A 2 -1.71 -3.90 -15.39
N LEU A 3 -2.36 -3.76 -14.24
CA LEU A 3 -3.80 -3.98 -14.12
C LEU A 3 -4.62 -3.02 -14.96
N ARG A 4 -4.17 -1.77 -15.09
CA ARG A 4 -4.83 -0.78 -15.94
C ARG A 4 -4.69 -1.13 -17.41
N THR A 5 -3.49 -1.47 -17.85
CA THR A 5 -3.17 -1.71 -19.25
C THR A 5 -3.75 -3.01 -19.79
N VAL A 6 -3.59 -4.11 -19.06
CA VAL A 6 -3.95 -5.46 -19.52
C VAL A 6 -5.38 -5.84 -19.14
N PHE A 7 -5.82 -5.46 -17.93
CA PHE A 7 -7.13 -5.85 -17.41
C PHE A 7 -8.17 -4.73 -17.43
N ALA A 8 -7.84 -3.57 -18.00
CA ALA A 8 -8.71 -2.39 -18.08
C ALA A 8 -9.33 -1.97 -16.74
N MET A 9 -8.59 -2.14 -15.63
CA MET A 9 -9.04 -1.74 -14.30
C MET A 9 -8.61 -0.31 -13.99
N GLU A 10 -9.49 0.45 -13.36
CA GLU A 10 -9.11 1.77 -12.83
C GLU A 10 -8.16 1.58 -11.65
N VAL A 11 -7.00 2.23 -11.71
CA VAL A 11 -5.95 2.13 -10.68
C VAL A 11 -5.58 3.54 -10.22
N ILE A 12 -5.61 3.75 -8.91
CA ILE A 12 -5.12 4.99 -8.30
C ILE A 12 -4.00 4.70 -7.31
N GLU A 13 -3.08 5.64 -7.20
CA GLU A 13 -2.01 5.61 -6.19
C GLU A 13 -2.25 6.73 -5.19
N MET A 14 -2.47 6.38 -3.92
CA MET A 14 -2.83 7.33 -2.88
C MET A 14 -1.74 8.40 -2.68
N ASP A 15 -0.49 8.00 -2.62
CA ASP A 15 0.62 8.93 -2.40
C ASP A 15 0.71 9.97 -3.51
N GLN A 16 0.48 9.55 -4.75
CA GLN A 16 0.49 10.46 -5.91
C GLN A 16 -0.63 11.49 -5.81
N ILE A 17 -1.83 11.07 -5.47
CA ILE A 17 -2.97 11.97 -5.32
C ILE A 17 -2.72 12.99 -4.21
N ILE A 18 -2.22 12.53 -3.07
CA ILE A 18 -1.90 13.41 -1.93
C ILE A 18 -0.84 14.43 -2.33
N ALA A 19 0.25 13.99 -2.96
CA ALA A 19 1.32 14.88 -3.40
C ALA A 19 0.83 15.94 -4.39
N GLU A 20 -0.01 15.57 -5.34
CA GLU A 20 -0.60 16.48 -6.30
C GLU A 20 -1.52 17.52 -5.64
N ARG A 21 -2.37 17.09 -4.70
CA ARG A 21 -3.30 17.99 -3.98
C ARG A 21 -2.59 18.99 -3.10
N GLU A 22 -1.51 18.55 -2.43
CA GLU A 22 -0.72 19.39 -1.54
C GLU A 22 0.33 20.22 -2.30
N GLU A 23 0.52 19.95 -3.59
CA GLU A 23 1.55 20.57 -4.42
C GLU A 23 2.96 20.43 -3.82
N MET A 24 3.21 19.30 -3.17
CA MET A 24 4.46 18.97 -2.47
C MET A 24 4.78 17.49 -2.61
N SER A 25 6.06 17.15 -2.58
CA SER A 25 6.46 15.74 -2.47
C SER A 25 6.05 15.17 -1.10
N ILE A 26 5.90 13.86 -1.00
CA ILE A 26 5.58 13.21 0.28
C ILE A 26 6.67 13.52 1.33
N SER A 27 7.95 13.51 0.93
CA SER A 27 9.06 13.88 1.81
C SER A 27 8.92 15.30 2.35
N ASP A 28 8.52 16.25 1.51
CA ASP A 28 8.32 17.65 1.91
C ASP A 28 7.13 17.79 2.85
N ILE A 29 6.07 17.03 2.65
CA ILE A 29 4.91 17.00 3.56
C ILE A 29 5.34 16.53 4.96
N PHE A 30 6.10 15.44 5.05
CA PHE A 30 6.61 14.94 6.32
C PHE A 30 7.53 15.95 7.00
N GLU A 31 8.42 16.58 6.26
CA GLU A 31 9.37 17.55 6.79
C GLU A 31 8.68 18.83 7.26
N THR A 32 7.69 19.31 6.51
CA THR A 32 7.01 20.59 6.77
C THR A 32 5.92 20.46 7.83
N TYR A 33 5.08 19.42 7.75
CA TYR A 33 3.87 19.27 8.55
C TYR A 33 3.89 18.06 9.49
N GLY A 34 4.81 17.12 9.31
CA GLY A 34 4.95 15.92 10.12
C GLY A 34 4.12 14.73 9.65
N GLU A 35 4.38 13.57 10.25
CA GLU A 35 3.74 12.31 9.87
C GLU A 35 2.22 12.30 10.16
N GLU A 36 1.79 12.84 11.30
CA GLU A 36 0.36 12.87 11.66
C GLU A 36 -0.48 13.63 10.63
N TYR A 37 0.02 14.75 10.12
CA TYR A 37 -0.64 15.50 9.06
C TYR A 37 -0.83 14.65 7.81
N PHE A 38 0.22 13.94 7.40
CA PHE A 38 0.16 13.04 6.26
C PHE A 38 -0.84 11.89 6.49
N ARG A 39 -0.85 11.30 7.69
CA ARG A 39 -1.80 10.23 8.04
C ARG A 39 -3.25 10.72 8.00
N ASP A 40 -3.51 11.97 8.38
CA ASP A 40 -4.83 12.56 8.27
C ASP A 40 -5.26 12.71 6.80
N LEU A 41 -4.34 13.10 5.94
CA LEU A 41 -4.60 13.16 4.49
C LEU A 41 -4.92 11.78 3.90
N GLU A 42 -4.21 10.74 4.33
CA GLU A 42 -4.50 9.37 3.92
C GLU A 42 -5.92 8.95 4.35
N THR A 43 -6.29 9.22 5.58
CA THR A 43 -7.61 8.89 6.12
C THR A 43 -8.73 9.59 5.34
N ASP A 44 -8.57 10.88 5.06
CA ASP A 44 -9.55 11.65 4.30
C ASP A 44 -9.70 11.11 2.87
N LEU A 45 -8.60 10.74 2.23
CA LEU A 45 -8.63 10.17 0.88
C LEU A 45 -9.34 8.80 0.86
N ILE A 46 -9.11 7.96 1.87
CA ILE A 46 -9.79 6.67 1.99
C ILE A 46 -11.31 6.86 2.08
N LYS A 47 -11.76 7.85 2.83
CA LYS A 47 -13.19 8.19 2.95
C LYS A 47 -13.79 8.58 1.59
N GLU A 48 -13.06 9.35 0.79
CA GLU A 48 -13.49 9.72 -0.57
C GLU A 48 -13.58 8.50 -1.47
N ILE A 49 -12.54 7.64 -1.47
CA ILE A 49 -12.46 6.44 -2.30
C ILE A 49 -13.60 5.48 -2.00
N GLY A 50 -14.01 5.36 -0.75
CA GLY A 50 -15.09 4.48 -0.34
C GLY A 50 -16.44 4.82 -0.99
N ASN A 51 -16.59 6.02 -1.54
CA ASN A 51 -17.80 6.48 -2.22
C ASN A 51 -17.67 6.48 -3.75
N MET A 52 -16.56 5.99 -4.28
CA MET A 52 -16.29 5.94 -5.72
C MET A 52 -16.63 4.56 -6.31
N GLU A 53 -16.66 4.48 -7.64
CA GLU A 53 -16.79 3.21 -8.36
C GLU A 53 -15.63 2.26 -7.99
N PRO A 54 -15.87 0.95 -8.03
CA PRO A 54 -14.83 -0.03 -7.70
C PRO A 54 -13.56 0.15 -8.51
N MET A 55 -12.42 0.15 -7.83
CA MET A 55 -11.11 0.36 -8.44
C MET A 55 -10.01 -0.35 -7.64
N VAL A 56 -8.80 -0.37 -8.20
CA VAL A 56 -7.61 -0.83 -7.50
C VAL A 56 -6.93 0.38 -6.86
N VAL A 57 -6.66 0.29 -5.56
CA VAL A 57 -6.02 1.37 -4.80
C VAL A 57 -4.67 0.90 -4.32
N SER A 58 -3.61 1.59 -4.75
CA SER A 58 -2.26 1.36 -4.26
C SER A 58 -2.03 2.24 -3.03
N CYS A 59 -1.82 1.61 -1.89
CA CYS A 59 -1.65 2.27 -0.60
C CYS A 59 -0.18 2.32 -0.18
N GLY A 60 0.21 3.34 0.57
CA GLY A 60 1.51 3.36 1.22
C GLY A 60 1.59 2.35 2.36
N GLY A 61 2.82 1.98 2.73
CA GLY A 61 3.06 0.97 3.78
C GLY A 61 2.58 1.35 5.18
N GLY A 62 2.40 2.63 5.44
CA GLY A 62 1.91 3.11 6.74
C GLY A 62 0.39 3.27 6.83
N THR A 63 -0.33 3.12 5.73
CA THR A 63 -1.79 3.35 5.69
C THR A 63 -2.55 2.45 6.67
N VAL A 64 -2.18 1.19 6.79
CA VAL A 64 -2.84 0.21 7.68
C VAL A 64 -2.40 0.27 9.13
N LEU A 65 -1.52 1.21 9.50
CA LEU A 65 -1.11 1.40 10.89
C LEU A 65 -2.18 2.12 11.72
N ARG A 66 -3.14 2.77 11.08
CA ARG A 66 -4.33 3.32 11.76
C ARG A 66 -5.49 2.35 11.62
N GLU A 67 -6.06 1.96 12.76
CA GLU A 67 -7.22 1.06 12.80
C GLU A 67 -8.43 1.66 12.06
N GLU A 68 -8.64 2.97 12.15
CA GLU A 68 -9.69 3.68 11.40
C GLU A 68 -9.56 3.46 9.90
N ASN A 69 -8.35 3.56 9.36
CA ASN A 69 -8.09 3.32 7.94
C ASN A 69 -8.45 1.89 7.54
N VAL A 70 -8.03 0.91 8.34
CA VAL A 70 -8.33 -0.51 8.10
C VAL A 70 -9.84 -0.75 8.08
N ALA A 71 -10.57 -0.20 9.03
CA ALA A 71 -12.02 -0.33 9.09
C ALA A 71 -12.71 0.25 7.84
N LEU A 72 -12.30 1.45 7.43
CA LEU A 72 -12.81 2.11 6.23
C LEU A 72 -12.50 1.31 4.95
N MET A 73 -11.29 0.80 4.84
CA MET A 73 -10.86 0.00 3.69
C MET A 73 -11.62 -1.31 3.60
N LYS A 74 -11.82 -2.01 4.70
CA LYS A 74 -12.58 -3.27 4.76
C LYS A 74 -14.06 -3.06 4.44
N ALA A 75 -14.62 -1.94 4.85
CA ALA A 75 -16.00 -1.59 4.51
C ALA A 75 -16.17 -1.29 3.02
N ALA A 76 -15.14 -0.76 2.38
CA ALA A 76 -15.16 -0.38 0.97
C ALA A 76 -14.75 -1.52 0.02
N GLY A 77 -13.96 -2.49 0.49
CA GLY A 77 -13.45 -3.54 -0.38
C GLY A 77 -12.57 -4.55 0.34
N ARG A 78 -11.62 -5.07 -0.38
CA ARG A 78 -10.73 -6.14 0.05
C ARG A 78 -9.28 -5.65 0.10
N ILE A 79 -8.57 -6.01 1.16
CA ILE A 79 -7.18 -5.63 1.37
C ILE A 79 -6.27 -6.80 0.98
N VAL A 80 -5.39 -6.56 0.01
CA VAL A 80 -4.37 -7.53 -0.41
C VAL A 80 -3.01 -7.03 0.06
N LEU A 81 -2.32 -7.84 0.83
CA LEU A 81 -0.96 -7.56 1.28
C LEU A 81 0.03 -8.15 0.28
N LEU A 82 0.89 -7.28 -0.26
CA LEU A 82 2.02 -7.74 -1.06
C LEU A 82 3.21 -7.95 -0.14
N THR A 83 3.75 -9.17 -0.11
CA THR A 83 4.89 -9.51 0.74
C THR A 83 6.18 -9.63 -0.05
N ALA A 84 7.31 -9.41 0.62
CA ALA A 84 8.64 -9.61 0.08
C ALA A 84 9.62 -9.87 1.23
N GLU A 85 10.69 -10.59 0.93
CA GLU A 85 11.77 -10.76 1.89
C GLU A 85 12.51 -9.44 2.11
N PRO A 86 13.10 -9.21 3.30
CA PRO A 86 13.81 -7.95 3.59
C PRO A 86 14.89 -7.60 2.56
N GLU A 87 15.61 -8.59 2.07
CA GLU A 87 16.65 -8.43 1.06
C GLU A 87 16.06 -7.91 -0.26
N THR A 88 14.91 -8.43 -0.65
CA THR A 88 14.19 -7.98 -1.86
C THR A 88 13.72 -6.54 -1.70
N VAL A 89 13.18 -6.19 -0.54
CA VAL A 89 12.76 -4.81 -0.23
C VAL A 89 13.95 -3.87 -0.30
N PHE A 90 15.08 -4.27 0.31
CA PHE A 90 16.31 -3.49 0.29
C PHE A 90 16.78 -3.20 -1.15
N ASP A 91 16.79 -4.22 -2.01
CA ASP A 91 17.20 -4.05 -3.40
C ASP A 91 16.28 -3.12 -4.19
N ARG A 92 14.98 -3.13 -3.90
CA ARG A 92 13.99 -2.28 -4.58
C ARG A 92 14.04 -0.82 -4.13
N VAL A 93 14.37 -0.54 -2.86
CA VAL A 93 14.31 0.81 -2.30
C VAL A 93 15.67 1.49 -2.19
N LYS A 94 16.77 0.78 -2.30
CA LYS A 94 18.11 1.38 -2.28
C LYS A 94 18.24 2.38 -3.43
N GLY A 95 18.71 3.58 -3.11
CA GLY A 95 18.82 4.67 -4.08
C GLY A 95 17.53 5.45 -4.33
N SER A 96 16.41 5.07 -3.72
CA SER A 96 15.16 5.84 -3.80
C SER A 96 15.15 6.98 -2.78
N ALA A 97 14.88 8.20 -3.25
CA ALA A 97 14.72 9.37 -2.38
C ALA A 97 13.29 9.57 -1.87
N ASP A 98 12.33 8.81 -2.40
CA ASP A 98 10.89 8.99 -2.14
C ASP A 98 10.34 8.09 -1.02
N ARG A 99 11.18 7.80 -0.02
CA ARG A 99 10.81 6.94 1.12
C ARG A 99 11.15 7.66 2.44
N PRO A 100 10.31 8.62 2.89
CA PRO A 100 10.64 9.45 4.08
C PRO A 100 10.97 8.65 5.33
N VAL A 101 10.27 7.56 5.59
CA VAL A 101 10.49 6.71 6.76
C VAL A 101 11.83 5.97 6.69
N LEU A 102 12.33 5.66 5.48
CA LEU A 102 13.59 4.97 5.25
C LEU A 102 14.76 5.91 4.98
N ASN A 103 14.50 7.18 4.67
CA ASN A 103 15.54 8.16 4.38
C ASN A 103 16.48 8.32 5.58
N GLY A 104 17.79 8.22 5.34
CA GLY A 104 18.82 8.29 6.38
C GLY A 104 19.10 6.96 7.08
N ASN A 105 18.23 5.95 6.92
CA ASN A 105 18.37 4.63 7.54
C ASN A 105 18.25 3.50 6.50
N MET A 106 18.81 3.75 5.31
CA MET A 106 18.71 2.81 4.19
C MET A 106 19.70 1.66 4.33
N ASN A 107 19.48 0.78 5.31
CA ASN A 107 20.25 -0.44 5.51
C ASN A 107 19.34 -1.62 5.77
N LEU A 108 19.84 -2.83 5.50
CA LEU A 108 19.08 -4.06 5.63
C LEU A 108 18.59 -4.32 7.06
N SER A 109 19.41 -4.01 8.05
CA SER A 109 19.04 -4.20 9.47
C SER A 109 17.83 -3.34 9.85
N TYR A 110 17.82 -2.08 9.45
CA TYR A 110 16.70 -1.18 9.70
C TYR A 110 15.41 -1.67 9.00
N ILE A 111 15.53 -2.13 7.76
CA ILE A 111 14.39 -2.68 7.01
C ILE A 111 13.81 -3.90 7.71
N LYS A 112 14.66 -4.81 8.19
CA LYS A 112 14.22 -5.99 8.95
C LYS A 112 13.45 -5.61 10.22
N GLU A 113 13.97 -4.65 10.97
CA GLU A 113 13.33 -4.15 12.19
C GLU A 113 11.97 -3.51 11.89
N LEU A 114 11.89 -2.69 10.85
CA LEU A 114 10.65 -2.02 10.44
C LEU A 114 9.60 -3.04 10.00
N MET A 115 9.99 -4.00 9.19
CA MET A 115 9.10 -5.07 8.71
C MET A 115 8.58 -5.92 9.88
N GLU A 116 9.44 -6.29 10.81
CA GLU A 116 9.08 -7.07 11.99
C GLU A 116 8.10 -6.30 12.89
N ALA A 117 8.35 -5.01 13.10
CA ALA A 117 7.48 -4.15 13.90
C ALA A 117 6.09 -3.99 13.29
N ARG A 118 5.99 -3.94 11.96
CA ARG A 118 4.74 -3.74 11.23
C ARG A 118 3.98 -5.04 10.93
N ARG A 119 4.65 -6.18 10.99
CA ARG A 119 4.07 -7.48 10.60
C ARG A 119 2.72 -7.77 11.24
N PRO A 120 2.52 -7.64 12.57
CA PRO A 120 1.23 -7.95 13.17
C PRO A 120 0.09 -7.10 12.61
N ARG A 121 0.35 -5.83 12.32
CA ARG A 121 -0.65 -4.93 11.77
C ARG A 121 -0.97 -5.24 10.32
N TYR A 122 0.02 -5.59 9.52
CA TYR A 122 -0.17 -6.00 8.14
C TYR A 122 -0.99 -7.29 8.06
N GLU A 123 -0.64 -8.29 8.86
CA GLU A 123 -1.37 -9.56 8.91
C GLU A 123 -2.82 -9.39 9.38
N ALA A 124 -3.03 -8.55 10.40
CA ALA A 124 -4.37 -8.27 10.90
C ALA A 124 -5.25 -7.52 9.89
N ALA A 125 -4.66 -6.65 9.07
CA ALA A 125 -5.39 -5.87 8.07
C ALA A 125 -5.68 -6.65 6.79
N ALA A 126 -4.85 -7.60 6.41
CA ALA A 126 -4.93 -8.29 5.13
C ALA A 126 -6.08 -9.28 5.06
N ASP A 127 -6.83 -9.24 3.96
CA ASP A 127 -7.80 -10.27 3.60
C ASP A 127 -7.14 -11.40 2.81
N ALA A 128 -6.04 -11.09 2.15
CA ALA A 128 -5.22 -12.03 1.40
C ALA A 128 -3.78 -11.52 1.35
N ALA A 129 -2.83 -12.43 1.11
CA ALA A 129 -1.42 -12.07 0.95
C ALA A 129 -0.85 -12.70 -0.32
N VAL A 130 -0.03 -11.95 -1.03
CA VAL A 130 0.63 -12.39 -2.28
C VAL A 130 2.12 -12.10 -2.17
N ALA A 131 2.94 -13.14 -2.28
CA ALA A 131 4.39 -12.99 -2.31
C ALA A 131 4.86 -12.43 -3.65
N THR A 132 5.82 -11.52 -3.60
CA THR A 132 6.31 -10.83 -4.80
C THR A 132 7.75 -11.18 -5.18
N ASP A 133 8.47 -11.93 -4.35
CA ASP A 133 9.87 -12.28 -4.59
C ASP A 133 10.04 -13.09 -5.87
N GLY A 134 10.94 -12.65 -6.73
CA GLY A 134 11.27 -13.36 -7.98
C GLY A 134 10.12 -13.51 -8.98
N ARG A 135 9.05 -12.74 -8.84
CA ARG A 135 7.86 -12.82 -9.69
C ARG A 135 7.68 -11.57 -10.53
N THR A 136 7.10 -11.74 -11.71
CA THR A 136 6.76 -10.62 -12.58
C THR A 136 5.48 -9.94 -12.08
N ALA A 137 5.29 -8.69 -12.48
CA ALA A 137 4.06 -7.96 -12.18
C ALA A 137 2.82 -8.70 -12.70
N GLU A 138 2.93 -9.33 -13.88
CA GLU A 138 1.86 -10.14 -14.47
C GLU A 138 1.45 -11.30 -13.57
N GLU A 139 2.42 -12.10 -13.11
CA GLU A 139 2.18 -13.25 -12.22
C GLU A 139 1.52 -12.81 -10.91
N ILE A 140 1.97 -11.71 -10.33
CA ILE A 140 1.43 -11.14 -9.10
C ILE A 140 -0.03 -10.71 -9.30
N CYS A 141 -0.31 -10.00 -10.39
CA CYS A 141 -1.66 -9.53 -10.70
C CYS A 141 -2.63 -10.69 -10.97
N GLU A 142 -2.18 -11.72 -11.66
CA GLU A 142 -2.99 -12.92 -11.90
C GLU A 142 -3.39 -13.60 -10.59
N GLU A 143 -2.47 -13.75 -9.65
CA GLU A 143 -2.78 -14.33 -8.34
C GLU A 143 -3.76 -13.46 -7.55
N ILE A 144 -3.61 -12.13 -7.56
CA ILE A 144 -4.55 -11.21 -6.92
C ILE A 144 -5.98 -11.43 -7.45
N LEU A 145 -6.11 -11.53 -8.77
CA LEU A 145 -7.41 -11.73 -9.42
C LEU A 145 -8.01 -13.09 -9.12
N GLU A 146 -7.19 -14.15 -9.05
CA GLU A 146 -7.65 -15.49 -8.67
C GLU A 146 -8.19 -15.52 -7.24
N GLN A 147 -7.47 -14.94 -6.30
CA GLN A 147 -7.90 -14.85 -4.90
C GLN A 147 -9.19 -14.03 -4.74
N ARG A 148 -9.40 -13.04 -5.60
CA ARG A 148 -10.67 -12.29 -5.62
C ARG A 148 -11.85 -13.18 -5.97
N LYS A 149 -11.68 -14.08 -6.93
CA LYS A 149 -12.74 -15.03 -7.35
C LYS A 149 -13.09 -16.00 -6.21
N GLU A 150 -12.09 -16.53 -5.52
CA GLU A 150 -12.28 -17.44 -4.39
C GLU A 150 -13.04 -16.78 -3.24
N GLY A 151 -12.73 -15.53 -2.92
CA GLY A 151 -13.42 -14.76 -1.89
C GLY A 151 -14.90 -14.48 -2.19
N SER A 152 -15.27 -14.43 -3.47
CA SER A 152 -16.65 -14.20 -3.89
C SER A 152 -17.55 -15.43 -3.70
N HIS A 153 -16.98 -16.62 -3.57
CA HIS A 153 -17.74 -17.87 -3.37
C HIS A 153 -18.03 -18.15 -1.88
N GLY A 154 -17.40 -17.45 -0.96
CA GLY A 154 -17.58 -17.60 0.49
C GLY A 154 -18.66 -16.71 1.11
N ALA A 155 -19.27 -15.83 0.34
CA ALA A 155 -20.30 -14.89 0.80
C ALA A 155 -21.68 -15.32 0.34
N ARG A 156 -22.12 -16.51 0.80
CA ARG A 156 -23.52 -16.94 0.71
C ARG A 156 -24.01 -17.32 2.08
#